data_00effc823b87cef9dbe35a7bc400a1c9
#
_entry.id   00effc823b87cef9dbe35a7bc400a1c9
#
_cell.length_a   1.000
_cell.length_b   1.000
_cell.length_c   1.000
_cell.angle_alpha   90.00
_cell.angle_beta   90.00
_cell.angle_gamma   90.00
#
_symmetry.space_group_name_H-M   'P 1'
#
loop_
_entity.id
_entity.type
_entity.pdbx_description
1 polymer ?
#
loop_
_entity_poly.entity_id
_entity_poly.type
_entity_poly.pdbx_seq_one_letter_code
_entity_poly.pdbx_strand_id
1 'polypeptide(L)'
;MLVKEPKRSNKSVIMNYNLKFIIGALLLTVSIGTMGQKLDFRLKMGKEFRDSRRSLLSDIVGNDATGLYVVSDHINFTGRSTIEKLEHFNNDYEPNQSLDLDFKENGQDCTVQHVVNWHGRLYIFYSYATKSERKNVLLMGEIDKSTFTIRADKLKIGEIDYSEKSKRNKGDFNLRFSRDSSKLLVFYDLPFQGNDSETYGFNVLDDQMRSLWQKNVTLPYSDDLFDVESFRVDNSGNAYILGLIYKDKRKEKRRGLPNYKYEVQAYSDKGNTVKQYPVTSPDYFFTDMQIEISDNSTLICAGFYSEKGTSTIKGTYFLRVDLATKGIKTQSFKEFGIDFITQNMSEGKAKRTEQKTKKGKDIELVNYDLDKLLVGKDGSAILVAEQYYSHQTITYGQNGATTVRNYYHYDNVIAVKVNPAGQIEWAQKIPKRQITLNDNGFYSSYALAIANGKICFIFNDNPKNLTYTKGLPANYSPSKSVVMLVSINAHGEVSRQPLFLNKDTEVIIRPKVCEQISNRQVILFGQRKRGRQFVKVTF
;
A
#
# COMPACT_ATOMS: atom_id res chain seq x y z
N MET A 1 9.45 26.58 11.60
CA MET A 1 10.16 25.46 12.21
C MET A 1 9.42 24.19 11.78
N LEU A 2 9.99 23.41 10.88
CA LEU A 2 9.42 22.14 10.40
C LEU A 2 9.65 21.11 11.51
N VAL A 3 8.65 20.88 12.33
CA VAL A 3 8.65 19.72 13.21
C VAL A 3 8.26 18.52 12.32
N LYS A 4 9.24 17.72 11.91
CA LYS A 4 8.97 16.36 11.49
C LYS A 4 8.33 15.66 12.68
N GLU A 5 7.06 15.28 12.55
CA GLU A 5 6.57 14.20 13.40
C GLU A 5 7.52 13.03 13.17
N PRO A 6 7.97 12.35 14.24
CA PRO A 6 8.75 11.14 14.07
C PRO A 6 7.92 10.21 13.19
N LYS A 7 8.56 9.59 12.18
CA LYS A 7 7.97 8.42 11.50
C LYS A 7 7.38 7.61 12.64
N ARG A 8 6.05 7.52 12.69
CA ARG A 8 5.39 6.66 13.66
C ARG A 8 6.10 5.35 13.52
N SER A 9 6.65 4.86 14.61
CA SER A 9 7.04 3.46 14.66
C SER A 9 5.81 2.72 14.20
N ASN A 10 5.85 2.19 12.98
CA ASN A 10 4.80 1.40 12.42
C ASN A 10 4.72 0.10 13.20
N LYS A 11 4.25 0.19 14.45
CA LYS A 11 3.53 -0.92 15.01
C LYS A 11 2.25 -0.97 14.19
N SER A 12 2.29 -1.82 13.17
CA SER A 12 1.18 -2.36 12.44
C SER A 12 0.04 -1.37 12.08
N VAL A 13 0.34 -0.41 11.23
CA VAL A 13 -0.62 -0.06 10.19
C VAL A 13 0.06 -0.42 8.88
N ILE A 14 0.28 -1.71 8.68
CA ILE A 14 0.32 -2.23 7.31
C ILE A 14 -1.08 -1.93 6.80
N MET A 15 -1.24 -0.81 6.10
CA MET A 15 -2.45 -0.57 5.33
C MET A 15 -2.55 -1.76 4.40
N ASN A 16 -3.45 -2.68 4.75
CA ASN A 16 -3.75 -3.87 3.97
C ASN A 16 -4.42 -3.41 2.68
N TYR A 17 -3.60 -3.05 1.71
CA TYR A 17 -4.08 -3.00 0.34
C TYR A 17 -4.16 -4.44 -0.14
N ASN A 18 -5.34 -5.02 -0.02
CA ASN A 18 -5.69 -6.26 -0.70
C ASN A 18 -5.71 -6.00 -2.20
N LEU A 19 -4.53 -5.94 -2.81
CA LEU A 19 -4.44 -6.00 -4.25
C LEU A 19 -4.57 -7.47 -4.65
N LYS A 20 -5.78 -7.91 -4.95
CA LYS A 20 -6.03 -9.17 -5.67
C LYS A 20 -5.48 -8.98 -7.07
N PHE A 21 -4.19 -9.30 -7.27
CA PHE A 21 -3.57 -9.29 -8.58
C PHE A 21 -4.16 -10.42 -9.43
N ILE A 22 -5.06 -10.06 -10.32
CA ILE A 22 -5.30 -10.83 -11.53
C ILE A 22 -4.42 -10.20 -12.61
N ILE A 23 -3.23 -10.75 -12.81
CA ILE A 23 -2.31 -10.28 -13.85
C ILE A 23 -2.74 -10.87 -15.18
N GLY A 24 -3.30 -10.02 -16.01
CA GLY A 24 -3.40 -10.27 -17.45
C GLY A 24 -1.99 -10.30 -18.08
N ALA A 25 -1.74 -11.29 -18.92
CA ALA A 25 -0.51 -11.41 -19.69
C ALA A 25 -0.24 -10.13 -20.50
N LEU A 26 0.93 -9.51 -20.29
CA LEU A 26 1.46 -8.46 -21.16
C LEU A 26 1.89 -9.13 -22.48
N LEU A 27 1.05 -9.05 -23.49
CA LEU A 27 1.45 -9.32 -24.88
C LEU A 27 2.19 -8.08 -25.39
N LEU A 28 3.49 -8.22 -25.58
CA LEU A 28 4.33 -7.26 -26.29
C LEU A 28 3.95 -7.23 -27.77
N THR A 29 3.23 -6.20 -28.19
CA THR A 29 3.17 -5.80 -29.62
C THR A 29 3.99 -4.53 -29.78
N VAL A 30 5.01 -4.60 -30.59
CA VAL A 30 5.83 -3.46 -31.03
C VAL A 30 4.95 -2.54 -31.87
N SER A 31 4.72 -1.30 -31.44
CA SER A 31 4.12 -0.25 -32.27
C SER A 31 4.91 1.05 -32.13
N ILE A 32 5.20 1.60 -33.27
CA ILE A 32 5.95 2.83 -33.59
C ILE A 32 5.21 4.07 -33.06
N GLY A 33 5.96 5.02 -32.52
CA GLY A 33 5.58 6.19 -31.73
C GLY A 33 4.35 6.98 -32.19
N THR A 34 3.44 7.15 -31.24
CA THR A 34 2.47 8.24 -31.21
C THR A 34 2.23 8.63 -29.75
N MET A 35 1.99 9.93 -29.51
CA MET A 35 1.58 10.45 -28.18
C MET A 35 0.57 9.48 -27.55
N GLY A 36 0.76 9.12 -26.31
CA GLY A 36 0.05 8.04 -25.61
C GLY A 36 -1.44 8.00 -25.91
N GLN A 37 -1.87 6.96 -26.62
CA GLN A 37 -3.27 6.78 -26.97
C GLN A 37 -4.13 6.78 -25.71
N LYS A 38 -5.18 7.59 -25.70
CA LYS A 38 -6.15 7.62 -24.61
C LYS A 38 -6.73 6.23 -24.39
N LEU A 39 -7.05 5.92 -23.14
CA LEU A 39 -7.63 4.65 -22.79
C LEU A 39 -9.15 4.75 -22.89
N ASP A 40 -9.76 3.87 -23.67
CA ASP A 40 -11.22 3.80 -23.74
C ASP A 40 -11.77 3.23 -22.44
N PHE A 41 -12.84 3.81 -21.96
CA PHE A 41 -13.52 3.37 -20.74
C PHE A 41 -15.03 3.58 -20.82
N ARG A 42 -15.75 2.82 -19.99
CA ARG A 42 -17.17 3.00 -19.73
C ARG A 42 -17.39 3.25 -18.25
N LEU A 43 -18.32 4.14 -17.93
CA LEU A 43 -18.73 4.41 -16.55
C LEU A 43 -20.12 3.85 -16.28
N LYS A 44 -20.29 3.16 -15.17
CA LYS A 44 -21.58 2.91 -14.57
C LYS A 44 -21.64 3.67 -13.25
N MET A 45 -22.40 4.76 -13.21
CA MET A 45 -22.71 5.49 -11.98
C MET A 45 -23.75 4.72 -11.20
N GLY A 46 -23.43 4.38 -9.96
CA GLY A 46 -24.40 3.85 -9.02
C GLY A 46 -25.36 4.96 -8.55
N LYS A 47 -26.47 4.57 -7.98
CA LYS A 47 -27.38 5.51 -7.34
C LYS A 47 -26.72 6.11 -6.10
N GLU A 48 -26.90 7.44 -5.90
CA GLU A 48 -26.50 8.05 -4.64
C GLU A 48 -27.36 7.50 -3.50
N PHE A 49 -26.72 7.14 -2.41
CA PHE A 49 -27.39 6.75 -1.18
C PHE A 49 -26.90 7.61 -0.01
N ARG A 50 -27.71 7.70 1.02
CA ARG A 50 -27.38 8.47 2.22
C ARG A 50 -27.10 7.55 3.38
N ASP A 51 -25.96 7.74 3.99
CA ASP A 51 -25.52 7.03 5.16
C ASP A 51 -25.35 7.96 6.38
N SER A 52 -25.03 7.42 7.54
CA SER A 52 -24.74 8.22 8.71
C SER A 52 -23.55 9.15 8.44
N ARG A 53 -23.51 10.31 9.06
CA ARG A 53 -22.39 11.26 8.92
C ARG A 53 -21.07 10.68 9.44
N ARG A 54 -21.14 9.61 10.23
CA ARG A 54 -20.03 8.98 10.93
C ARG A 54 -19.72 7.59 10.38
N SER A 55 -20.25 7.27 9.22
CA SER A 55 -19.88 6.05 8.49
C SER A 55 -18.73 6.35 7.53
N LEU A 56 -17.71 5.52 7.54
CA LEU A 56 -16.52 5.62 6.70
C LEU A 56 -16.28 4.27 6.02
N LEU A 57 -16.33 4.22 4.70
CA LEU A 57 -15.89 3.04 3.97
C LEU A 57 -14.41 2.83 4.26
N SER A 58 -14.03 1.65 4.71
CA SER A 58 -12.64 1.27 5.01
C SER A 58 -12.03 0.40 3.92
N ASP A 59 -12.82 -0.52 3.31
CA ASP A 59 -12.30 -1.43 2.29
C ASP A 59 -13.37 -1.88 1.29
N ILE A 60 -12.95 -2.18 0.06
CA ILE A 60 -13.74 -2.88 -0.97
C ILE A 60 -13.24 -4.32 -1.04
N VAL A 61 -13.98 -5.23 -0.43
CA VAL A 61 -13.63 -6.66 -0.31
C VAL A 61 -13.64 -7.38 -1.65
N GLY A 62 -14.49 -6.94 -2.58
CA GLY A 62 -14.62 -7.50 -3.93
C GLY A 62 -16.07 -7.57 -4.39
N ASN A 63 -16.29 -8.22 -5.51
CA ASN A 63 -17.62 -8.38 -6.10
C ASN A 63 -17.87 -9.81 -6.62
N ASP A 64 -19.12 -10.10 -6.88
CA ASP A 64 -19.55 -11.28 -7.64
C ASP A 64 -20.79 -10.97 -8.51
N ALA A 65 -21.51 -11.99 -8.95
CA ALA A 65 -22.71 -11.83 -9.77
C ALA A 65 -23.86 -11.11 -9.03
N THR A 66 -23.87 -11.10 -7.69
CA THR A 66 -24.92 -10.50 -6.87
C THR A 66 -24.66 -9.04 -6.55
N GLY A 67 -23.39 -8.61 -6.59
CA GLY A 67 -23.03 -7.22 -6.30
C GLY A 67 -21.65 -7.03 -5.67
N LEU A 68 -21.53 -6.01 -4.85
CA LEU A 68 -20.28 -5.52 -4.25
C LEU A 68 -20.30 -5.75 -2.74
N TYR A 69 -19.16 -6.21 -2.19
CA TYR A 69 -18.93 -6.38 -0.75
C TYR A 69 -17.92 -5.36 -0.28
N VAL A 70 -18.25 -4.66 0.81
CA VAL A 70 -17.39 -3.63 1.40
C VAL A 70 -17.37 -3.74 2.91
N VAL A 71 -16.30 -3.23 3.53
CA VAL A 71 -16.22 -3.03 4.98
C VAL A 71 -16.28 -1.54 5.27
N SER A 72 -17.07 -1.16 6.27
CA SER A 72 -17.20 0.23 6.70
C SER A 72 -17.22 0.35 8.23
N ASP A 73 -16.65 1.46 8.70
CA ASP A 73 -16.63 1.84 10.11
C ASP A 73 -17.82 2.73 10.43
N HIS A 74 -18.62 2.36 11.39
CA HIS A 74 -19.74 3.13 11.90
C HIS A 74 -19.46 3.63 13.31
N ILE A 75 -19.16 4.92 13.45
CA ILE A 75 -18.94 5.55 14.75
C ILE A 75 -20.29 5.75 15.43
N ASN A 76 -20.46 5.23 16.63
CA ASN A 76 -21.70 5.35 17.38
C ASN A 76 -22.07 6.80 17.69
N PHE A 77 -23.32 7.03 18.14
CA PHE A 77 -23.84 8.37 18.41
C PHE A 77 -23.01 9.15 19.43
N THR A 78 -22.47 8.47 20.44
CA THR A 78 -21.62 9.07 21.47
C THR A 78 -20.20 9.39 21.00
N GLY A 79 -19.77 8.84 19.85
CA GLY A 79 -18.40 8.94 19.34
C GLY A 79 -17.37 8.12 20.12
N ARG A 80 -17.82 7.23 21.01
CA ARG A 80 -16.94 6.45 21.93
C ARG A 80 -16.60 5.06 21.43
N SER A 81 -17.36 4.52 20.49
CA SER A 81 -17.09 3.22 19.88
C SER A 81 -17.32 3.27 18.37
N THR A 82 -16.57 2.46 17.66
CA THR A 82 -16.72 2.21 16.24
C THR A 82 -17.21 0.77 16.08
N ILE A 83 -18.24 0.56 15.29
CA ILE A 83 -18.73 -0.76 14.89
C ILE A 83 -18.30 -0.95 13.44
N GLU A 84 -17.50 -1.96 13.20
CA GLU A 84 -17.13 -2.36 11.85
C GLU A 84 -18.26 -3.20 11.25
N LYS A 85 -18.61 -2.97 9.99
CA LYS A 85 -19.68 -3.68 9.28
C LYS A 85 -19.20 -4.19 7.94
N LEU A 86 -19.55 -5.41 7.63
CA LEU A 86 -19.55 -5.90 6.26
C LEU A 86 -20.90 -5.55 5.63
N GLU A 87 -20.87 -4.92 4.47
CA GLU A 87 -22.08 -4.51 3.73
C GLU A 87 -22.06 -5.08 2.32
N HIS A 88 -23.21 -5.51 1.85
CA HIS A 88 -23.44 -5.93 0.48
C HIS A 88 -24.31 -4.91 -0.25
N PHE A 89 -23.86 -4.51 -1.43
CA PHE A 89 -24.58 -3.66 -2.36
C PHE A 89 -24.93 -4.46 -3.61
N ASN A 90 -26.15 -4.35 -4.08
CA ASN A 90 -26.59 -5.03 -5.31
C ASN A 90 -25.86 -4.49 -6.56
N ASN A 91 -26.17 -5.04 -7.73
CA ASN A 91 -25.53 -4.63 -8.98
C ASN A 91 -25.79 -3.18 -9.40
N ASP A 92 -26.80 -2.52 -8.82
CA ASP A 92 -27.08 -1.09 -9.01
C ASP A 92 -26.48 -0.21 -7.90
N TYR A 93 -25.67 -0.83 -7.04
CA TYR A 93 -25.00 -0.20 -5.90
C TYR A 93 -25.96 0.35 -4.85
N GLU A 94 -27.11 -0.28 -4.68
CA GLU A 94 -28.03 0.00 -3.58
C GLU A 94 -27.72 -0.94 -2.40
N PRO A 95 -27.76 -0.44 -1.15
CA PRO A 95 -27.57 -1.26 0.04
C PRO A 95 -28.57 -2.44 0.06
N ASN A 96 -28.07 -3.64 0.31
CA ASN A 96 -28.88 -4.87 0.30
C ASN A 96 -28.85 -5.59 1.66
N GLN A 97 -27.67 -5.91 2.17
CA GLN A 97 -27.48 -6.63 3.42
C GLN A 97 -26.33 -6.03 4.21
N SER A 98 -26.35 -6.23 5.53
CA SER A 98 -25.23 -5.84 6.40
C SER A 98 -25.05 -6.84 7.54
N LEU A 99 -23.80 -7.03 7.96
CA LEU A 99 -23.38 -7.86 9.09
C LEU A 99 -22.49 -7.03 10.00
N ASP A 100 -22.86 -6.90 11.26
CA ASP A 100 -22.02 -6.29 12.28
C ASP A 100 -20.84 -7.22 12.59
N LEU A 101 -19.63 -6.69 12.54
CA LEU A 101 -18.39 -7.42 12.80
C LEU A 101 -17.90 -7.26 14.25
N ASP A 102 -18.72 -6.65 15.11
CA ASP A 102 -18.51 -6.55 16.55
C ASP A 102 -19.23 -7.71 17.25
N PHE A 103 -18.53 -8.81 17.45
CA PHE A 103 -19.06 -10.04 18.02
C PHE A 103 -18.11 -10.70 19.01
N LYS A 104 -18.59 -11.71 19.73
CA LYS A 104 -17.80 -12.46 20.71
C LYS A 104 -17.61 -13.91 20.29
N GLU A 105 -16.43 -14.43 20.57
CA GLU A 105 -16.11 -15.85 20.45
C GLU A 105 -15.70 -16.36 21.84
N ASN A 106 -16.33 -17.45 22.31
CA ASN A 106 -16.10 -18.00 23.65
C ASN A 106 -16.19 -16.94 24.77
N GLY A 107 -17.11 -15.96 24.63
CA GLY A 107 -17.30 -14.87 25.60
C GLY A 107 -16.24 -13.77 25.56
N GLN A 108 -15.25 -13.85 24.67
CA GLN A 108 -14.23 -12.82 24.46
C GLN A 108 -14.55 -11.96 23.24
N ASP A 109 -14.23 -10.66 23.33
CA ASP A 109 -14.40 -9.74 22.20
C ASP A 109 -13.43 -10.14 21.08
N CYS A 110 -13.94 -10.16 19.85
CA CYS A 110 -13.17 -10.47 18.64
C CYS A 110 -12.60 -9.21 18.02
N THR A 111 -11.43 -9.36 17.38
CA THR A 111 -10.83 -8.35 16.52
C THR A 111 -10.80 -8.90 15.11
N VAL A 112 -11.51 -8.25 14.18
CA VAL A 112 -11.47 -8.64 12.77
C VAL A 112 -10.12 -8.27 12.20
N GLN A 113 -9.45 -9.23 11.58
CA GLN A 113 -8.16 -9.03 10.91
C GLN A 113 -8.39 -8.73 9.44
N HIS A 114 -9.22 -9.54 8.77
CA HIS A 114 -9.52 -9.39 7.34
C HIS A 114 -10.88 -9.99 6.98
N VAL A 115 -11.55 -9.34 6.03
CA VAL A 115 -12.64 -9.95 5.26
C VAL A 115 -12.17 -10.08 3.82
N VAL A 116 -12.29 -11.24 3.22
CA VAL A 116 -11.79 -11.51 1.87
C VAL A 116 -12.82 -12.26 1.04
N ASN A 117 -12.99 -11.88 -0.22
CA ASN A 117 -13.69 -12.67 -1.22
C ASN A 117 -12.65 -13.50 -1.98
N TRP A 118 -12.55 -14.79 -1.63
CA TRP A 118 -11.52 -15.68 -2.13
C TRP A 118 -12.14 -16.93 -2.76
N HIS A 119 -11.75 -17.23 -4.00
CA HIS A 119 -12.34 -18.32 -4.80
C HIS A 119 -13.87 -18.31 -4.85
N GLY A 120 -14.47 -17.10 -4.90
CA GLY A 120 -15.92 -16.92 -4.95
C GLY A 120 -16.65 -17.10 -3.62
N ARG A 121 -15.92 -17.38 -2.54
CA ARG A 121 -16.44 -17.46 -1.16
C ARG A 121 -16.00 -16.26 -0.35
N LEU A 122 -16.81 -15.90 0.64
CA LEU A 122 -16.55 -14.80 1.52
C LEU A 122 -16.05 -15.32 2.87
N TYR A 123 -14.84 -14.94 3.27
CA TYR A 123 -14.22 -15.38 4.52
C TYR A 123 -13.94 -14.19 5.43
N ILE A 124 -14.08 -14.43 6.74
CA ILE A 124 -13.66 -13.54 7.79
C ILE A 124 -12.54 -14.18 8.60
N PHE A 125 -11.44 -13.45 8.76
CA PHE A 125 -10.34 -13.79 9.67
C PHE A 125 -10.45 -12.88 10.89
N TYR A 126 -10.53 -13.45 12.07
CA TYR A 126 -10.65 -12.70 13.31
C TYR A 126 -9.90 -13.39 14.45
N SER A 127 -9.42 -12.60 15.39
CA SER A 127 -8.73 -13.12 16.55
C SER A 127 -9.46 -12.76 17.84
N TYR A 128 -9.27 -13.59 18.85
CA TYR A 128 -9.70 -13.32 20.22
C TYR A 128 -8.63 -13.78 21.21
N ALA A 129 -8.51 -13.06 22.32
CA ALA A 129 -7.52 -13.37 23.34
C ALA A 129 -8.16 -13.99 24.58
N THR A 130 -7.74 -15.22 24.94
CA THR A 130 -8.16 -15.89 26.16
C THR A 130 -7.39 -15.34 27.38
N LYS A 131 -8.11 -14.95 28.43
CA LYS A 131 -7.48 -14.42 29.66
C LYS A 131 -6.90 -15.53 30.55
N SER A 132 -7.55 -16.69 30.58
CA SER A 132 -7.15 -17.84 31.40
C SER A 132 -5.90 -18.53 30.87
N GLU A 133 -5.87 -18.80 29.56
CA GLU A 133 -4.76 -19.50 28.89
C GLU A 133 -3.69 -18.54 28.37
N ARG A 134 -4.00 -17.24 28.31
CA ARG A 134 -3.13 -16.20 27.74
C ARG A 134 -2.69 -16.51 26.30
N LYS A 135 -3.66 -16.88 25.50
CA LYS A 135 -3.48 -17.17 24.08
C LYS A 135 -4.28 -16.20 23.22
N ASN A 136 -3.68 -15.72 22.16
CA ASN A 136 -4.36 -14.99 21.10
C ASN A 136 -4.58 -15.97 19.94
N VAL A 137 -5.85 -16.27 19.63
CA VAL A 137 -6.24 -17.31 18.68
C VAL A 137 -6.82 -16.67 17.43
N LEU A 138 -6.27 -17.01 16.26
CA LEU A 138 -6.80 -16.61 14.95
C LEU A 138 -7.72 -17.70 14.41
N LEU A 139 -8.94 -17.31 14.12
CA LEU A 139 -9.95 -18.15 13.46
C LEU A 139 -10.27 -17.63 12.06
N MET A 140 -10.68 -18.53 11.19
CA MET A 140 -11.33 -18.23 9.92
C MET A 140 -12.74 -18.78 9.95
N GLY A 141 -13.72 -17.96 9.60
CA GLY A 141 -15.12 -18.35 9.36
C GLY A 141 -15.52 -18.06 7.91
N GLU A 142 -16.38 -18.88 7.33
CA GLU A 142 -17.04 -18.56 6.07
C GLU A 142 -18.30 -17.74 6.35
N ILE A 143 -18.52 -16.68 5.58
CA ILE A 143 -19.75 -15.90 5.63
C ILE A 143 -20.69 -16.45 4.55
N ASP A 144 -21.85 -16.93 4.96
CA ASP A 144 -22.91 -17.36 4.05
C ASP A 144 -23.49 -16.12 3.34
N LYS A 145 -23.36 -16.08 2.02
CA LYS A 145 -23.79 -14.93 1.21
C LYS A 145 -25.32 -14.80 1.12
N SER A 146 -26.08 -15.86 1.38
CA SER A 146 -27.54 -15.84 1.30
C SER A 146 -28.17 -15.32 2.58
N THR A 147 -27.69 -15.78 3.73
CA THR A 147 -28.18 -15.36 5.06
C THR A 147 -27.40 -14.18 5.62
N PHE A 148 -26.24 -13.89 5.06
CA PHE A 148 -25.29 -12.87 5.49
C PHE A 148 -24.86 -13.02 6.95
N THR A 149 -24.53 -14.25 7.33
CA THR A 149 -24.12 -14.65 8.68
C THR A 149 -22.83 -15.47 8.64
N ILE A 150 -22.05 -15.42 9.72
CA ILE A 150 -20.86 -16.25 9.86
C ILE A 150 -21.31 -17.69 10.16
N ARG A 151 -20.85 -18.67 9.36
CA ARG A 151 -21.15 -20.09 9.57
C ARG A 151 -20.58 -20.59 10.90
N ALA A 152 -21.23 -21.60 11.47
CA ALA A 152 -20.81 -22.21 12.74
C ALA A 152 -19.43 -22.91 12.62
N ASP A 153 -19.14 -23.50 11.47
CA ASP A 153 -17.88 -24.20 11.20
C ASP A 153 -16.74 -23.18 11.05
N LYS A 154 -15.86 -23.16 12.03
CA LYS A 154 -14.72 -22.24 12.11
C LYS A 154 -13.44 -23.03 12.15
N LEU A 155 -12.43 -22.53 11.44
CA LEU A 155 -11.13 -23.17 11.38
C LEU A 155 -10.11 -22.35 12.17
N LYS A 156 -9.39 -22.99 13.09
CA LYS A 156 -8.25 -22.38 13.78
C LYS A 156 -7.08 -22.31 12.81
N ILE A 157 -6.63 -21.09 12.52
CA ILE A 157 -5.55 -20.79 11.57
C ILE A 157 -4.21 -20.61 12.28
N GLY A 158 -4.23 -20.03 13.48
CA GLY A 158 -3.03 -19.77 14.23
C GLY A 158 -3.28 -19.47 15.70
N GLU A 159 -2.21 -19.48 16.47
CA GLU A 159 -2.24 -19.15 17.90
C GLU A 159 -0.92 -18.54 18.32
N ILE A 160 -1.00 -17.50 19.15
CA ILE A 160 0.13 -16.86 19.80
C ILE A 160 -0.01 -17.08 21.30
N ASP A 161 0.99 -17.69 21.93
CA ASP A 161 1.10 -17.77 23.37
C ASP A 161 1.80 -16.50 23.90
N TYR A 162 1.12 -15.78 24.79
CA TYR A 162 1.68 -14.61 25.45
C TYR A 162 1.77 -14.78 26.99
N SER A 163 1.80 -16.02 27.48
CA SER A 163 1.77 -16.35 28.90
C SER A 163 2.94 -15.78 29.69
N GLU A 164 4.12 -15.74 29.10
CA GLU A 164 5.37 -15.26 29.72
C GLU A 164 5.64 -13.77 29.47
N LYS A 165 4.79 -13.09 28.70
CA LYS A 165 5.02 -11.71 28.25
C LYS A 165 4.04 -10.71 28.87
N SER A 166 4.19 -9.45 28.53
CA SER A 166 3.29 -8.39 29.02
C SER A 166 1.84 -8.64 28.65
N LYS A 167 0.91 -8.44 29.59
CA LYS A 167 -0.54 -8.54 29.36
C LYS A 167 -1.06 -7.59 28.27
N ARG A 168 -0.29 -6.55 27.92
CA ARG A 168 -0.66 -5.55 26.90
C ARG A 168 -0.21 -5.95 25.49
N ASN A 169 0.86 -6.73 25.37
CA ASN A 169 1.35 -7.23 24.09
C ASN A 169 0.88 -8.69 23.93
N LYS A 170 -0.11 -8.90 23.09
CA LYS A 170 -0.71 -10.21 22.80
C LYS A 170 -0.23 -10.78 21.47
N GLY A 171 0.68 -10.08 20.79
CA GLY A 171 1.01 -10.34 19.40
C GLY A 171 -0.14 -9.98 18.46
N ASP A 172 0.13 -10.07 17.18
CA ASP A 172 -0.83 -9.74 16.11
C ASP A 172 -0.67 -10.70 14.93
N PHE A 173 -1.67 -10.73 14.04
CA PHE A 173 -1.68 -11.57 12.86
C PHE A 173 -1.78 -10.72 11.60
N ASN A 174 -0.97 -11.04 10.61
CA ASN A 174 -1.00 -10.42 9.31
C ASN A 174 -1.10 -11.50 8.23
N LEU A 175 -1.88 -11.23 7.17
CA LEU A 175 -2.17 -12.20 6.13
C LEU A 175 -1.66 -11.72 4.77
N ARG A 176 -1.10 -12.64 3.98
CA ARG A 176 -0.66 -12.36 2.63
C ARG A 176 -0.91 -13.56 1.72
N PHE A 177 -1.65 -13.34 0.64
CA PHE A 177 -1.83 -14.36 -0.40
C PHE A 177 -0.64 -14.39 -1.36
N SER A 178 -0.36 -15.59 -1.90
CA SER A 178 0.51 -15.72 -3.08
C SER A 178 -0.12 -15.04 -4.30
N ARG A 179 0.70 -14.81 -5.31
CA ARG A 179 0.29 -14.09 -6.51
C ARG A 179 -0.88 -14.75 -7.24
N ASP A 180 -0.92 -16.08 -7.29
CA ASP A 180 -2.01 -16.86 -7.87
C ASP A 180 -3.14 -17.17 -6.87
N SER A 181 -3.03 -16.67 -5.64
CA SER A 181 -3.95 -16.92 -4.54
C SER A 181 -4.06 -18.40 -4.13
N SER A 182 -3.11 -19.26 -4.51
CA SER A 182 -3.10 -20.67 -4.13
C SER A 182 -2.50 -20.94 -2.75
N LYS A 183 -1.84 -19.94 -2.15
CA LYS A 183 -1.22 -20.03 -0.82
C LYS A 183 -1.58 -18.80 0.00
N LEU A 184 -1.70 -19.02 1.31
CA LEU A 184 -1.88 -17.96 2.30
C LEU A 184 -0.73 -18.06 3.32
N LEU A 185 0.00 -16.97 3.49
CA LEU A 185 0.95 -16.78 4.58
C LEU A 185 0.25 -16.02 5.71
N VAL A 186 0.19 -16.63 6.86
CA VAL A 186 -0.18 -15.98 8.13
C VAL A 186 1.11 -15.68 8.87
N PHE A 187 1.42 -14.42 9.01
CA PHE A 187 2.57 -13.93 9.75
C PHE A 187 2.14 -13.57 11.18
N TYR A 188 2.92 -13.99 12.15
CA TYR A 188 2.69 -13.72 13.58
C TYR A 188 3.73 -12.72 14.08
N ASP A 189 3.29 -11.57 14.51
CA ASP A 189 4.10 -10.67 15.32
C ASP A 189 4.04 -11.17 16.77
N LEU A 190 5.09 -11.88 17.21
CA LEU A 190 5.11 -12.49 18.51
C LEU A 190 5.37 -11.45 19.61
N PRO A 191 4.79 -11.63 20.79
CA PRO A 191 4.98 -10.70 21.90
C PRO A 191 6.42 -10.73 22.41
N PHE A 192 6.97 -9.56 22.71
CA PHE A 192 8.31 -9.36 23.26
C PHE A 192 8.28 -8.64 24.61
N GLN A 193 9.39 -8.68 25.34
CA GLN A 193 9.57 -7.93 26.59
C GLN A 193 10.99 -7.38 26.68
N GLY A 194 11.11 -6.03 26.71
CA GLY A 194 12.39 -5.35 26.88
C GLY A 194 13.37 -5.60 25.73
N ASN A 195 14.59 -6.04 26.06
CA ASN A 195 15.67 -6.32 25.12
C ASN A 195 15.70 -7.78 24.65
N ASP A 196 14.56 -8.47 24.63
CA ASP A 196 14.48 -9.83 24.11
C ASP A 196 14.95 -9.89 22.65
N SER A 197 15.37 -11.06 22.21
CA SER A 197 15.63 -11.33 20.79
C SER A 197 14.33 -11.13 20.00
N GLU A 198 14.44 -10.55 18.81
CA GLU A 198 13.32 -10.45 17.87
C GLU A 198 12.77 -11.83 17.56
N THR A 199 11.47 -12.00 17.67
CA THR A 199 10.77 -13.25 17.40
C THR A 199 9.53 -13.01 16.56
N TYR A 200 9.36 -13.81 15.52
CA TYR A 200 8.13 -13.89 14.75
C TYR A 200 7.82 -15.32 14.37
N GLY A 201 6.60 -15.56 13.97
CA GLY A 201 6.18 -16.85 13.46
C GLY A 201 5.42 -16.71 12.15
N PHE A 202 5.27 -17.82 11.46
CA PHE A 202 4.39 -17.88 10.32
C PHE A 202 3.87 -19.28 10.06
N ASN A 203 2.68 -19.33 9.45
CA ASN A 203 2.03 -20.52 8.97
C ASN A 203 1.70 -20.33 7.49
N VAL A 204 2.11 -21.26 6.65
CA VAL A 204 1.78 -21.27 5.23
C VAL A 204 0.68 -22.29 4.99
N LEU A 205 -0.42 -21.85 4.40
CA LEU A 205 -1.60 -22.67 4.12
C LEU A 205 -1.81 -22.80 2.60
N ASP A 206 -2.45 -23.90 2.21
CA ASP A 206 -2.94 -24.08 0.84
C ASP A 206 -4.31 -23.38 0.62
N ASP A 207 -4.87 -23.54 -0.59
CA ASP A 207 -6.17 -22.98 -0.97
C ASP A 207 -7.37 -23.66 -0.29
N GLN A 208 -7.14 -24.77 0.42
CA GLN A 208 -8.12 -25.44 1.28
C GLN A 208 -7.92 -25.10 2.77
N MET A 209 -7.09 -24.11 3.09
CA MET A 209 -6.73 -23.69 4.45
C MET A 209 -6.04 -24.76 5.29
N ARG A 210 -5.44 -25.78 4.66
CA ARG A 210 -4.61 -26.75 5.38
C ARG A 210 -3.21 -26.21 5.54
N SER A 211 -2.68 -26.31 6.76
CA SER A 211 -1.29 -25.93 7.03
C SER A 211 -0.33 -26.81 6.26
N LEU A 212 0.48 -26.22 5.40
CA LEU A 212 1.57 -26.88 4.69
C LEU A 212 2.81 -26.99 5.58
N TRP A 213 3.10 -25.94 6.29
CA TRP A 213 4.16 -25.85 7.27
C TRP A 213 4.06 -24.58 8.12
N GLN A 214 4.65 -24.60 9.30
CA GLN A 214 4.73 -23.47 10.22
C GLN A 214 6.12 -23.38 10.85
N LYS A 215 6.52 -22.18 11.26
CA LYS A 215 7.80 -21.95 11.91
C LYS A 215 7.74 -20.72 12.82
N ASN A 216 8.32 -20.86 14.01
CA ASN A 216 8.71 -19.74 14.83
C ASN A 216 10.19 -19.47 14.64
N VAL A 217 10.55 -18.22 14.53
CA VAL A 217 11.92 -17.75 14.27
C VAL A 217 12.34 -16.86 15.42
N THR A 218 13.54 -17.13 15.95
CA THR A 218 14.23 -16.23 16.87
C THR A 218 15.45 -15.69 16.14
N LEU A 219 15.57 -14.39 16.05
CA LEU A 219 16.68 -13.73 15.38
C LEU A 219 17.82 -13.40 16.34
N PRO A 220 19.08 -13.30 15.85
CA PRO A 220 20.22 -12.88 16.67
C PRO A 220 20.25 -11.36 16.94
N TYR A 221 19.13 -10.67 16.75
CA TYR A 221 18.97 -9.23 16.96
C TYR A 221 17.97 -9.01 18.08
N SER A 222 18.14 -7.94 18.85
CA SER A 222 17.10 -7.53 19.78
C SER A 222 15.91 -6.91 19.01
N ASP A 223 14.71 -7.02 19.58
CA ASP A 223 13.47 -6.42 19.04
C ASP A 223 13.63 -4.92 18.75
N ASP A 224 14.37 -4.20 19.58
CA ASP A 224 14.64 -2.77 19.37
C ASP A 224 15.46 -2.46 18.11
N LEU A 225 16.14 -3.44 17.54
CA LEU A 225 17.06 -3.28 16.40
C LEU A 225 16.57 -3.91 15.11
N PHE A 226 15.39 -4.52 15.12
CA PHE A 226 14.83 -5.19 13.95
C PHE A 226 13.40 -4.70 13.68
N ASP A 227 13.08 -4.48 12.41
CA ASP A 227 11.71 -4.24 11.93
C ASP A 227 11.42 -5.17 10.75
N VAL A 228 10.24 -5.78 10.74
CA VAL A 228 9.72 -6.47 9.57
C VAL A 228 9.07 -5.46 8.63
N GLU A 229 9.71 -5.18 7.50
CA GLU A 229 9.22 -4.20 6.52
C GLU A 229 8.18 -4.80 5.57
N SER A 230 8.39 -6.02 5.13
CA SER A 230 7.40 -6.73 4.32
C SER A 230 7.64 -8.24 4.32
N PHE A 231 6.60 -8.98 3.97
CA PHE A 231 6.68 -10.43 3.81
C PHE A 231 5.87 -10.88 2.60
N ARG A 232 6.29 -11.99 1.97
CA ARG A 232 5.66 -12.58 0.79
C ARG A 232 5.66 -14.10 0.92
N VAL A 233 4.74 -14.72 0.19
CA VAL A 233 4.70 -16.15 -0.07
C VAL A 233 4.61 -16.36 -1.57
N ASP A 234 5.39 -17.33 -2.08
CA ASP A 234 5.29 -17.72 -3.49
C ASP A 234 4.22 -18.79 -3.70
N ASN A 235 3.93 -19.10 -4.98
CA ASN A 235 2.94 -20.10 -5.34
C ASN A 235 3.35 -21.54 -4.93
N SER A 236 4.63 -21.76 -4.59
CA SER A 236 5.14 -23.04 -4.06
C SER A 236 5.03 -23.12 -2.53
N GLY A 237 4.70 -22.03 -1.85
CA GLY A 237 4.59 -21.96 -0.39
C GLY A 237 5.91 -21.65 0.31
N ASN A 238 6.92 -21.12 -0.37
CA ASN A 238 8.10 -20.56 0.28
C ASN A 238 7.79 -19.15 0.81
N ALA A 239 8.34 -18.78 1.95
CA ALA A 239 8.12 -17.49 2.59
C ALA A 239 9.37 -16.61 2.51
N TYR A 240 9.16 -15.31 2.37
CA TYR A 240 10.20 -14.30 2.22
C TYR A 240 9.90 -13.13 3.14
N ILE A 241 10.88 -12.72 3.94
CA ILE A 241 10.78 -11.63 4.90
C ILE A 241 11.83 -10.58 4.54
N LEU A 242 11.43 -9.33 4.39
CA LEU A 242 12.34 -8.19 4.31
C LEU A 242 12.45 -7.57 5.69
N GLY A 243 13.62 -7.64 6.29
CA GLY A 243 13.94 -7.04 7.58
C GLY A 243 14.79 -5.79 7.42
N LEU A 244 14.50 -4.78 8.25
CA LEU A 244 15.34 -3.62 8.49
C LEU A 244 16.10 -3.83 9.79
N ILE A 245 17.43 -3.80 9.75
CA ILE A 245 18.31 -4.14 10.86
C ILE A 245 19.17 -2.94 11.23
N TYR A 246 19.00 -2.40 12.42
CA TYR A 246 19.85 -1.34 12.96
C TYR A 246 21.14 -1.91 13.57
N LYS A 247 22.26 -1.18 13.45
CA LYS A 247 23.56 -1.66 13.93
C LYS A 247 23.69 -1.66 15.46
N ASP A 248 23.27 -0.55 16.11
CA ASP A 248 23.44 -0.37 17.56
C ASP A 248 22.30 0.38 18.25
N LYS A 249 21.60 1.24 17.53
CA LYS A 249 20.47 2.04 18.01
C LYS A 249 19.49 2.29 16.88
N ARG A 250 18.22 2.40 17.19
CA ARG A 250 17.16 2.74 16.23
C ARG A 250 17.29 4.20 15.75
N LYS A 251 18.36 4.48 15.03
CA LYS A 251 18.68 5.77 14.42
C LYS A 251 19.11 5.56 12.99
N GLU A 252 18.56 6.32 12.09
CA GLU A 252 18.86 6.29 10.66
C GLU A 252 20.36 6.52 10.36
N LYS A 253 20.99 7.41 11.12
CA LYS A 253 22.33 7.94 10.79
C LYS A 253 23.25 7.91 11.98
N ARG A 254 24.50 7.47 11.76
CA ARG A 254 25.59 7.53 12.72
C ARG A 254 26.86 8.06 12.04
N ARG A 255 27.43 9.14 12.59
CA ARG A 255 28.63 9.82 12.02
C ARG A 255 28.49 10.14 10.53
N GLY A 256 27.28 10.47 10.08
CA GLY A 256 27.02 10.81 8.67
C GLY A 256 26.70 9.61 7.76
N LEU A 257 26.86 8.37 8.22
CA LEU A 257 26.67 7.15 7.44
C LEU A 257 25.40 6.39 7.87
N PRO A 258 24.87 5.48 7.03
CA PRO A 258 23.74 4.62 7.38
C PRO A 258 24.02 3.76 8.61
N ASN A 259 23.11 3.78 9.57
CA ASN A 259 23.18 2.97 10.80
C ASN A 259 22.31 1.73 10.73
N TYR A 260 21.91 1.30 9.54
CA TYR A 260 21.04 0.14 9.29
C TYR A 260 21.41 -0.55 7.98
N LYS A 261 20.85 -1.73 7.81
CA LYS A 261 20.85 -2.50 6.56
C LYS A 261 19.47 -3.13 6.35
N TYR A 262 19.16 -3.48 5.12
CA TYR A 262 18.06 -4.41 4.84
C TYR A 262 18.60 -5.81 4.60
N GLU A 263 17.78 -6.81 4.86
CA GLU A 263 18.11 -8.21 4.60
C GLU A 263 16.84 -8.96 4.20
N VAL A 264 16.91 -9.71 3.10
CA VAL A 264 15.82 -10.62 2.73
C VAL A 264 16.15 -12.00 3.27
N GLN A 265 15.26 -12.56 4.08
CA GLN A 265 15.32 -13.92 4.58
C GLN A 265 14.34 -14.79 3.78
N ALA A 266 14.86 -15.78 3.07
CA ALA A 266 14.08 -16.70 2.24
C ALA A 266 14.01 -18.07 2.92
N TYR A 267 12.80 -18.50 3.21
CA TYR A 267 12.47 -19.78 3.83
C TYR A 267 11.90 -20.72 2.78
N SER A 268 12.62 -21.80 2.47
CA SER A 268 12.22 -22.82 1.51
C SER A 268 12.27 -24.22 2.13
N ASP A 269 11.83 -25.24 1.38
CA ASP A 269 11.77 -26.63 1.87
C ASP A 269 11.02 -26.73 3.22
N LYS A 270 9.79 -26.22 3.24
CA LYS A 270 8.94 -26.16 4.46
C LYS A 270 9.66 -25.50 5.65
N GLY A 271 10.44 -24.45 5.36
CA GLY A 271 11.19 -23.70 6.37
C GLY A 271 12.48 -24.34 6.88
N ASN A 272 12.89 -25.50 6.34
CA ASN A 272 14.14 -26.17 6.72
C ASN A 272 15.38 -25.49 6.13
N THR A 273 15.25 -24.89 4.96
CA THR A 273 16.31 -24.14 4.31
C THR A 273 16.06 -22.64 4.46
N VAL A 274 17.02 -21.94 5.04
CA VAL A 274 16.99 -20.47 5.16
C VAL A 274 18.18 -19.90 4.42
N LYS A 275 17.92 -18.95 3.51
CA LYS A 275 18.95 -18.18 2.83
C LYS A 275 18.74 -16.69 3.05
N GLN A 276 19.82 -15.99 3.36
CA GLN A 276 19.83 -14.56 3.59
C GLN A 276 20.44 -13.85 2.38
N TYR A 277 19.81 -12.77 1.95
CA TYR A 277 20.30 -11.89 0.90
C TYR A 277 20.48 -10.49 1.49
N PRO A 278 21.72 -10.06 1.74
CA PRO A 278 21.97 -8.73 2.30
C PRO A 278 21.71 -7.66 1.26
N VAL A 279 21.00 -6.62 1.68
CA VAL A 279 20.75 -5.39 0.93
C VAL A 279 21.49 -4.29 1.69
N THR A 280 22.76 -4.14 1.39
CA THR A 280 23.66 -3.24 2.11
C THR A 280 24.36 -2.27 1.18
N SER A 281 24.61 -1.08 1.67
CA SER A 281 25.55 -0.13 1.09
C SER A 281 26.29 0.56 2.22
N PRO A 282 27.60 0.74 2.14
CA PRO A 282 28.36 1.51 3.13
C PRO A 282 28.07 3.01 3.04
N ASP A 283 27.71 3.52 1.86
CA ASP A 283 27.70 4.94 1.52
C ASP A 283 26.29 5.50 1.28
N TYR A 284 25.32 4.61 0.94
CA TYR A 284 23.98 5.02 0.57
C TYR A 284 22.94 4.67 1.63
N PHE A 285 22.00 5.56 1.83
CA PHE A 285 20.80 5.33 2.62
C PHE A 285 19.73 4.72 1.73
N PHE A 286 19.21 3.56 2.10
CA PHE A 286 17.97 3.05 1.50
C PHE A 286 16.79 3.79 2.13
N THR A 287 15.94 4.41 1.33
CA THR A 287 14.84 5.22 1.85
C THR A 287 13.59 4.41 2.07
N ASP A 288 13.24 3.58 1.11
CA ASP A 288 12.15 2.62 1.15
C ASP A 288 12.51 1.41 0.29
N MET A 289 12.16 0.24 0.78
CA MET A 289 12.42 -1.03 0.09
C MET A 289 11.20 -1.93 0.14
N GLN A 290 10.93 -2.63 -0.94
CA GLN A 290 9.90 -3.66 -1.01
C GLN A 290 10.43 -4.92 -1.70
N ILE A 291 9.84 -6.06 -1.38
CA ILE A 291 10.07 -7.33 -2.07
C ILE A 291 8.83 -7.79 -2.80
N GLU A 292 9.03 -8.47 -3.93
CA GLU A 292 7.95 -9.12 -4.68
C GLU A 292 8.50 -10.33 -5.44
N ILE A 293 7.64 -11.28 -5.80
CA ILE A 293 8.04 -12.51 -6.45
C ILE A 293 7.38 -12.60 -7.81
N SER A 294 8.19 -12.86 -8.85
CA SER A 294 7.74 -13.08 -10.21
C SER A 294 7.67 -14.58 -10.51
N ASP A 295 6.45 -15.08 -10.75
CA ASP A 295 6.15 -16.43 -11.24
C ASP A 295 6.99 -17.56 -10.60
N ASN A 296 7.23 -17.52 -9.28
CA ASN A 296 8.03 -18.47 -8.47
C ASN A 296 9.51 -18.63 -8.85
N SER A 297 9.98 -17.92 -9.85
CA SER A 297 11.34 -18.07 -10.36
C SER A 297 12.29 -16.94 -9.95
N THR A 298 11.75 -15.78 -9.58
CA THR A 298 12.57 -14.59 -9.33
C THR A 298 12.03 -13.79 -8.14
N LEU A 299 12.89 -13.58 -7.15
CA LEU A 299 12.66 -12.60 -6.08
C LEU A 299 13.27 -11.27 -6.51
N ILE A 300 12.48 -10.21 -6.41
CA ILE A 300 12.92 -8.85 -6.64
C ILE A 300 12.82 -8.09 -5.32
N CYS A 301 13.92 -7.42 -4.94
CA CYS A 301 13.96 -6.44 -3.88
C CYS A 301 14.34 -5.10 -4.52
N ALA A 302 13.44 -4.13 -4.48
CA ALA A 302 13.65 -2.85 -5.13
C ALA A 302 13.13 -1.70 -4.28
N GLY A 303 13.74 -0.54 -4.46
CA GLY A 303 13.39 0.67 -3.73
C GLY A 303 14.23 1.85 -4.17
N PHE A 304 14.38 2.80 -3.26
CA PHE A 304 15.13 4.02 -3.52
C PHE A 304 16.34 4.13 -2.59
N TYR A 305 17.32 4.90 -3.04
CA TYR A 305 18.49 5.23 -2.24
C TYR A 305 18.81 6.73 -2.28
N SER A 306 19.56 7.17 -1.30
CA SER A 306 20.00 8.56 -1.13
C SER A 306 21.44 8.60 -0.56
N GLU A 307 22.14 9.70 -0.81
CA GLU A 307 23.43 10.00 -0.17
C GLU A 307 23.27 10.87 1.09
N LYS A 308 22.08 11.43 1.32
CA LYS A 308 21.84 12.43 2.37
C LYS A 308 21.07 11.91 3.57
N GLY A 309 20.24 10.90 3.37
CA GLY A 309 19.38 10.32 4.41
C GLY A 309 18.06 9.83 3.84
N THR A 310 17.20 9.26 4.69
CA THR A 310 15.96 8.58 4.26
C THR A 310 14.84 9.51 3.78
N SER A 311 14.97 10.83 3.92
CA SER A 311 13.95 11.78 3.46
C SER A 311 14.17 12.29 2.03
N THR A 312 15.23 11.81 1.36
CA THR A 312 15.59 12.20 0.00
C THR A 312 15.85 10.98 -0.86
N ILE A 313 15.77 11.15 -2.19
CA ILE A 313 15.97 10.07 -3.15
C ILE A 313 16.91 10.56 -4.25
N LYS A 314 18.05 9.87 -4.40
CA LYS A 314 19.00 10.06 -5.49
C LYS A 314 18.65 9.21 -6.71
N GLY A 315 18.17 7.98 -6.46
CA GLY A 315 17.88 7.03 -7.53
C GLY A 315 17.22 5.75 -7.04
N THR A 316 17.27 4.72 -7.88
CA THR A 316 16.69 3.40 -7.61
C THR A 316 17.77 2.39 -7.22
N TYR A 317 17.42 1.50 -6.29
CA TYR A 317 18.12 0.25 -6.02
C TYR A 317 17.29 -0.92 -6.54
N PHE A 318 17.97 -1.90 -7.13
CA PHE A 318 17.35 -3.10 -7.66
C PHE A 318 18.23 -4.33 -7.40
N LEU A 319 17.64 -5.36 -6.78
CA LEU A 319 18.22 -6.67 -6.55
C LEU A 319 17.29 -7.72 -7.14
N ARG A 320 17.86 -8.60 -7.98
CA ARG A 320 17.18 -9.74 -8.57
C ARG A 320 17.86 -11.04 -8.16
N VAL A 321 17.09 -11.94 -7.57
CA VAL A 321 17.56 -13.27 -7.14
C VAL A 321 16.80 -14.33 -7.92
N ASP A 322 17.53 -15.26 -8.50
CA ASP A 322 16.97 -16.48 -9.09
C ASP A 322 16.68 -17.48 -7.99
N LEU A 323 15.42 -17.84 -7.82
CA LEU A 323 14.99 -18.73 -6.72
C LEU A 323 15.36 -20.19 -6.94
N ALA A 324 15.54 -20.64 -8.18
CA ALA A 324 15.95 -22.02 -8.47
C ALA A 324 17.42 -22.24 -8.10
N THR A 325 18.30 -21.34 -8.53
CA THR A 325 19.74 -21.40 -8.20
C THR A 325 20.07 -20.76 -6.86
N LYS A 326 19.12 -20.02 -6.27
CA LYS A 326 19.31 -19.21 -5.06
C LYS A 326 20.47 -18.20 -5.20
N GLY A 327 20.77 -17.76 -6.43
CA GLY A 327 21.86 -16.87 -6.78
C GLY A 327 21.39 -15.44 -7.10
N ILE A 328 22.19 -14.45 -6.70
CA ILE A 328 21.99 -13.06 -7.13
C ILE A 328 22.31 -12.96 -8.62
N LYS A 329 21.35 -12.54 -9.43
CA LYS A 329 21.52 -12.33 -10.88
C LYS A 329 21.87 -10.88 -11.21
N THR A 330 21.30 -9.93 -10.46
CA THR A 330 21.50 -8.50 -10.70
C THR A 330 21.45 -7.75 -9.38
N GLN A 331 22.37 -6.82 -9.21
CA GLN A 331 22.32 -5.81 -8.15
C GLN A 331 22.79 -4.49 -8.75
N SER A 332 21.98 -3.45 -8.62
CA SER A 332 22.31 -2.18 -9.25
C SER A 332 21.77 -0.97 -8.48
N PHE A 333 22.52 0.14 -8.62
CA PHE A 333 22.11 1.48 -8.24
C PHE A 333 22.02 2.32 -9.51
N LYS A 334 20.94 3.05 -9.70
CA LYS A 334 20.75 3.94 -10.86
C LYS A 334 20.25 5.29 -10.42
N GLU A 335 21.03 6.32 -10.74
CA GLU A 335 20.75 7.72 -10.39
C GLU A 335 19.69 8.32 -11.32
N PHE A 336 18.88 9.23 -10.78
CA PHE A 336 17.95 10.04 -11.57
C PHE A 336 18.65 11.21 -12.24
N GLY A 337 18.39 11.41 -13.54
CA GLY A 337 18.89 12.57 -14.28
C GLY A 337 18.27 13.89 -13.81
N ILE A 338 18.98 14.98 -14.03
CA ILE A 338 18.56 16.33 -13.61
C ILE A 338 17.22 16.73 -14.26
N ASP A 339 16.97 16.32 -15.52
CA ASP A 339 15.71 16.60 -16.22
C ASP A 339 14.51 15.97 -15.50
N PHE A 340 14.67 14.75 -15.02
CA PHE A 340 13.64 14.09 -14.21
C PHE A 340 13.43 14.78 -12.86
N ILE A 341 14.53 15.19 -12.20
CA ILE A 341 14.46 15.85 -10.90
C ILE A 341 13.73 17.19 -11.02
N THR A 342 14.00 17.97 -12.06
CA THR A 342 13.44 19.32 -12.26
C THR A 342 12.03 19.34 -12.88
N GLN A 343 11.58 18.21 -13.41
CA GLN A 343 10.23 18.06 -13.98
C GLN A 343 9.15 18.48 -12.99
N ASN A 344 8.14 19.23 -13.46
CA ASN A 344 7.03 19.79 -12.67
C ASN A 344 7.43 20.84 -11.61
N MET A 345 8.65 21.38 -11.68
CA MET A 345 9.05 22.57 -10.90
C MET A 345 8.63 23.85 -11.64
N SER A 346 8.47 24.95 -10.89
CA SER A 346 8.40 26.27 -11.51
C SER A 346 9.71 26.58 -12.26
N GLU A 347 9.63 27.33 -13.36
CA GLU A 347 10.82 27.65 -14.19
C GLU A 347 11.99 28.22 -13.38
N GLY A 348 11.70 29.15 -12.45
CA GLY A 348 12.73 29.74 -11.60
C GLY A 348 13.38 28.73 -10.66
N LYS A 349 12.60 27.76 -10.13
CA LYS A 349 13.12 26.69 -9.28
C LYS A 349 13.95 25.69 -10.09
N ALA A 350 13.48 25.29 -11.26
CA ALA A 350 14.20 24.40 -12.17
C ALA A 350 15.56 24.96 -12.55
N LYS A 351 15.62 26.20 -13.06
CA LYS A 351 16.87 26.88 -13.42
C LYS A 351 17.85 26.97 -12.25
N ARG A 352 17.37 27.32 -11.04
CA ARG A 352 18.22 27.35 -9.83
C ARG A 352 18.77 25.98 -9.46
N THR A 353 17.95 24.93 -9.64
CA THR A 353 18.32 23.54 -9.35
C THR A 353 19.41 23.08 -10.33
N GLU A 354 19.23 23.31 -11.63
CA GLU A 354 20.21 23.00 -12.67
C GLU A 354 21.56 23.75 -12.44
N GLN A 355 21.50 25.05 -12.07
CA GLN A 355 22.69 25.80 -11.72
C GLN A 355 23.46 25.25 -10.50
N LYS A 356 22.71 24.72 -9.50
CA LYS A 356 23.33 24.06 -8.35
C LYS A 356 24.05 22.79 -8.76
N THR A 357 23.42 21.97 -9.63
CA THR A 357 24.03 20.75 -10.17
C THR A 357 25.29 21.05 -10.98
N LYS A 358 25.25 22.08 -11.85
CA LYS A 358 26.44 22.53 -12.60
C LYS A 358 27.58 22.99 -11.69
N LYS A 359 27.30 23.41 -10.45
CA LYS A 359 28.29 23.76 -9.42
C LYS A 359 28.71 22.58 -8.53
N GLY A 360 28.44 21.36 -8.96
CA GLY A 360 28.79 20.13 -8.24
C GLY A 360 27.97 19.86 -6.99
N LYS A 361 26.76 20.48 -6.84
CA LYS A 361 25.88 20.18 -5.71
C LYS A 361 24.95 19.04 -6.10
N ASP A 362 24.99 17.97 -5.34
CA ASP A 362 24.01 16.88 -5.45
C ASP A 362 22.61 17.37 -5.13
N ILE A 363 21.69 17.08 -6.04
CA ILE A 363 20.29 17.40 -5.88
C ILE A 363 19.49 16.08 -5.89
N GLU A 364 18.67 15.90 -4.89
CA GLU A 364 17.85 14.72 -4.71
C GLU A 364 16.36 15.10 -4.63
N LEU A 365 15.48 14.18 -5.01
CA LEU A 365 14.05 14.31 -4.77
C LEU A 365 13.79 14.26 -3.25
N VAL A 366 12.69 14.86 -2.79
CA VAL A 366 12.39 14.96 -1.35
C VAL A 366 10.98 14.47 -1.04
N ASN A 367 10.83 13.79 0.12
CA ASN A 367 9.55 13.37 0.68
C ASN A 367 8.72 12.48 -0.26
N TYR A 368 9.34 11.51 -0.91
CA TYR A 368 8.63 10.47 -1.64
C TYR A 368 8.62 9.20 -0.80
N ASP A 369 7.46 8.59 -0.68
CA ASP A 369 7.25 7.29 -0.05
C ASP A 369 6.93 6.26 -1.13
N LEU A 370 7.56 5.08 -1.07
CA LEU A 370 7.33 3.98 -2.03
C LEU A 370 5.99 3.29 -1.72
N ASP A 371 5.00 3.51 -2.57
CA ASP A 371 3.67 2.93 -2.37
C ASP A 371 3.57 1.49 -2.91
N LYS A 372 4.15 1.25 -4.09
CA LYS A 372 3.98 -0.02 -4.82
C LYS A 372 5.24 -0.44 -5.56
N LEU A 373 5.50 -1.74 -5.50
CA LEU A 373 6.43 -2.46 -6.37
C LEU A 373 5.61 -3.43 -7.25
N LEU A 374 5.54 -3.13 -8.55
CA LEU A 374 4.87 -3.97 -9.53
C LEU A 374 5.92 -4.77 -10.30
N VAL A 375 5.78 -6.08 -10.36
CA VAL A 375 6.78 -6.95 -10.99
C VAL A 375 6.21 -7.60 -12.25
N GLY A 376 6.91 -7.45 -13.36
CA GLY A 376 6.61 -8.09 -14.64
C GLY A 376 6.96 -9.57 -14.64
N LYS A 377 6.37 -10.35 -15.56
CA LYS A 377 6.70 -11.77 -15.75
C LYS A 377 8.15 -11.98 -16.21
N ASP A 378 8.69 -11.00 -16.91
CA ASP A 378 10.07 -10.97 -17.40
C ASP A 378 11.10 -10.66 -16.29
N GLY A 379 10.64 -10.35 -15.08
CA GLY A 379 11.48 -9.90 -13.97
C GLY A 379 11.85 -8.42 -14.01
N SER A 380 11.19 -7.63 -14.85
CA SER A 380 11.20 -6.16 -14.75
C SER A 380 10.39 -5.70 -13.54
N ALA A 381 10.64 -4.49 -13.07
CA ALA A 381 9.92 -3.90 -11.94
C ALA A 381 9.48 -2.47 -12.24
N ILE A 382 8.35 -2.07 -11.67
CA ILE A 382 7.92 -0.68 -11.67
C ILE A 382 7.72 -0.24 -10.24
N LEU A 383 8.50 0.75 -9.84
CA LEU A 383 8.37 1.42 -8.56
C LEU A 383 7.43 2.60 -8.71
N VAL A 384 6.43 2.68 -7.84
CA VAL A 384 5.48 3.80 -7.78
C VAL A 384 5.59 4.45 -6.41
N ALA A 385 5.79 5.77 -6.39
CA ALA A 385 5.90 6.52 -5.15
C ALA A 385 5.15 7.86 -5.24
N GLU A 386 4.60 8.29 -4.13
CA GLU A 386 3.90 9.57 -4.00
C GLU A 386 4.72 10.54 -3.15
N GLN A 387 4.78 11.79 -3.57
CA GLN A 387 5.35 12.84 -2.76
C GLN A 387 4.37 13.24 -1.66
N TYR A 388 4.70 12.88 -0.42
CA TYR A 388 3.87 13.16 0.74
C TYR A 388 4.65 13.86 1.86
N TYR A 389 4.06 14.88 2.43
CA TYR A 389 4.51 15.48 3.69
C TYR A 389 3.39 16.28 4.35
N SER A 390 3.49 16.46 5.66
CA SER A 390 2.59 17.33 6.40
C SER A 390 3.36 18.40 7.17
N HIS A 391 2.70 19.51 7.43
CA HIS A 391 3.24 20.51 8.34
C HIS A 391 2.11 21.21 9.10
N GLN A 392 2.43 21.72 10.26
CA GLN A 392 1.51 22.43 11.13
C GLN A 392 1.88 23.89 11.22
N THR A 393 0.87 24.76 11.21
CA THR A 393 1.03 26.17 11.58
C THR A 393 0.24 26.48 12.83
N ILE A 394 0.84 27.23 13.75
CA ILE A 394 0.20 27.69 14.98
C ILE A 394 0.12 29.20 14.92
N THR A 395 -1.09 29.74 15.06
CA THR A 395 -1.33 31.19 15.08
C THR A 395 -1.90 31.56 16.45
N TYR A 396 -1.31 32.55 17.08
CA TYR A 396 -1.77 33.09 18.36
C TYR A 396 -2.62 34.32 18.10
N GLY A 397 -3.85 34.31 18.56
CA GLY A 397 -4.76 35.46 18.50
C GLY A 397 -4.54 36.46 19.63
N GLN A 398 -5.03 37.68 19.47
CA GLN A 398 -4.89 38.75 20.47
C GLN A 398 -5.51 38.41 21.84
N ASN A 399 -6.48 37.52 21.88
CA ASN A 399 -7.15 37.06 23.12
C ASN A 399 -6.55 35.76 23.70
N GLY A 400 -5.31 35.40 23.36
CA GLY A 400 -4.68 34.15 23.78
C GLY A 400 -5.23 32.88 23.11
N ALA A 401 -6.19 33.01 22.17
CA ALA A 401 -6.70 31.87 21.43
C ALA A 401 -5.62 31.31 20.49
N THR A 402 -5.41 30.01 20.54
CA THR A 402 -4.46 29.32 19.67
C THR A 402 -5.22 28.60 18.56
N THR A 403 -4.88 28.90 17.31
CA THR A 403 -5.40 28.18 16.15
C THR A 403 -4.32 27.31 15.56
N VAL A 404 -4.57 26.00 15.52
CA VAL A 404 -3.68 25.00 14.92
C VAL A 404 -4.23 24.61 13.55
N ARG A 405 -3.40 24.66 12.53
CA ARG A 405 -3.73 24.25 11.16
C ARG A 405 -2.76 23.21 10.68
N ASN A 406 -3.27 22.02 10.32
CA ASN A 406 -2.49 20.93 9.76
C ASN A 406 -2.67 20.93 8.25
N TYR A 407 -1.58 21.08 7.51
CA TYR A 407 -1.54 21.01 6.05
C TYR A 407 -1.03 19.66 5.62
N TYR A 408 -1.74 19.02 4.70
CA TYR A 408 -1.37 17.74 4.11
C TYR A 408 -1.08 17.94 2.63
N HIS A 409 0.10 17.53 2.20
CA HIS A 409 0.57 17.63 0.82
C HIS A 409 0.66 16.24 0.22
N TYR A 410 -0.13 15.99 -0.83
CA TYR A 410 -0.08 14.81 -1.67
C TYR A 410 0.21 15.29 -3.08
N ASP A 411 1.50 15.41 -3.39
CA ASP A 411 1.94 16.06 -4.61
C ASP A 411 2.31 15.02 -5.70
N ASN A 412 3.31 15.25 -6.53
CA ASN A 412 3.62 14.43 -7.68
C ASN A 412 3.72 12.93 -7.36
N VAL A 413 3.25 12.09 -8.28
CA VAL A 413 3.53 10.65 -8.27
C VAL A 413 4.67 10.36 -9.23
N ILE A 414 5.62 9.53 -8.86
CA ILE A 414 6.65 8.99 -9.74
C ILE A 414 6.39 7.53 -10.04
N ALA A 415 6.62 7.15 -11.30
CA ALA A 415 6.64 5.76 -11.73
C ALA A 415 7.95 5.51 -12.47
N VAL A 416 8.70 4.49 -12.05
CA VAL A 416 10.03 4.18 -12.59
C VAL A 416 10.07 2.71 -13.00
N LYS A 417 10.27 2.44 -14.29
CA LYS A 417 10.45 1.07 -14.77
C LYS A 417 11.93 0.71 -14.82
N VAL A 418 12.25 -0.39 -14.18
CA VAL A 418 13.58 -1.01 -14.16
C VAL A 418 13.50 -2.34 -14.88
N ASN A 419 14.38 -2.56 -15.86
CA ASN A 419 14.45 -3.82 -16.60
C ASN A 419 15.14 -4.93 -15.78
N PRO A 420 15.11 -6.18 -16.23
CA PRO A 420 15.74 -7.30 -15.51
C PRO A 420 17.25 -7.17 -15.29
N ALA A 421 17.94 -6.31 -16.07
CA ALA A 421 19.35 -5.99 -15.90
C ALA A 421 19.58 -4.85 -14.89
N GLY A 422 18.52 -4.34 -14.24
CA GLY A 422 18.61 -3.28 -13.26
C GLY A 422 18.82 -1.87 -13.85
N GLN A 423 18.54 -1.68 -15.15
CA GLN A 423 18.62 -0.37 -15.80
C GLN A 423 17.25 0.31 -15.78
N ILE A 424 17.23 1.62 -15.57
CA ILE A 424 16.00 2.40 -15.74
C ILE A 424 15.67 2.47 -17.23
N GLU A 425 14.53 1.90 -17.64
CA GLU A 425 14.01 2.01 -19.00
C GLU A 425 13.31 3.34 -19.20
N TRP A 426 12.50 3.72 -18.24
CA TRP A 426 11.86 5.02 -18.21
C TRP A 426 11.52 5.42 -16.76
N ALA A 427 11.44 6.72 -16.54
CA ALA A 427 10.97 7.33 -15.33
C ALA A 427 9.98 8.44 -15.67
N GLN A 428 8.79 8.42 -15.07
CA GLN A 428 7.75 9.42 -15.31
C GLN A 428 7.33 10.08 -13.99
N LYS A 429 7.17 11.39 -14.05
CA LYS A 429 6.63 12.17 -12.93
C LYS A 429 5.25 12.69 -13.33
N ILE A 430 4.21 12.14 -12.70
CA ILE A 430 2.82 12.53 -12.90
C ILE A 430 2.59 13.81 -12.09
N PRO A 431 2.30 14.93 -12.77
CA PRO A 431 2.03 16.18 -12.08
C PRO A 431 0.68 16.11 -11.37
N LYS A 432 0.73 16.22 -10.05
CA LYS A 432 -0.40 16.25 -9.14
C LYS A 432 -0.06 17.24 -8.02
N ARG A 433 -1.04 18.00 -7.56
CA ARG A 433 -0.87 18.92 -6.43
C ARG A 433 -2.14 18.98 -5.61
N GLN A 434 -2.09 18.40 -4.42
CA GLN A 434 -3.22 18.32 -3.50
C GLN A 434 -2.77 18.80 -2.13
N ILE A 435 -3.04 20.06 -1.82
CA ILE A 435 -2.76 20.64 -0.51
C ILE A 435 -4.09 20.84 0.18
N THR A 436 -4.30 20.13 1.28
CA THR A 436 -5.55 20.13 2.06
C THR A 436 -5.29 20.56 3.50
N LEU A 437 -6.36 20.92 4.20
CA LEU A 437 -6.31 21.52 5.53
C LEU A 437 -7.19 20.74 6.51
N ASN A 438 -6.61 20.25 7.62
CA ASN A 438 -7.31 19.59 8.73
C ASN A 438 -8.23 18.40 8.33
N ASP A 439 -7.95 17.74 7.19
CA ASP A 439 -8.77 16.64 6.66
C ASP A 439 -8.01 15.31 6.53
N ASN A 440 -6.76 15.26 6.98
CA ASN A 440 -5.89 14.09 6.85
C ASN A 440 -5.72 13.60 5.39
N GLY A 441 -5.89 14.49 4.41
CA GLY A 441 -5.87 14.13 3.00
C GLY A 441 -7.00 13.17 2.61
N PHE A 442 -8.18 13.36 3.16
CA PHE A 442 -9.33 12.46 3.01
C PHE A 442 -9.72 12.18 1.55
N TYR A 443 -9.60 13.19 0.70
CA TYR A 443 -9.87 13.11 -0.74
C TYR A 443 -8.60 13.12 -1.60
N SER A 444 -7.43 13.03 -0.96
CA SER A 444 -6.12 13.11 -1.60
C SER A 444 -5.56 11.74 -1.94
N SER A 445 -4.37 11.74 -2.58
CA SER A 445 -3.69 10.56 -3.11
C SER A 445 -4.33 10.04 -4.41
N TYR A 446 -4.13 8.79 -4.77
CA TYR A 446 -4.59 8.19 -6.01
C TYR A 446 -5.03 6.74 -5.81
N ALA A 447 -5.89 6.25 -6.70
CA ALA A 447 -6.13 4.83 -6.90
C ALA A 447 -5.26 4.33 -8.05
N LEU A 448 -4.67 3.15 -7.90
CA LEU A 448 -3.85 2.51 -8.91
C LEU A 448 -4.61 1.35 -9.56
N ALA A 449 -4.52 1.24 -10.89
CA ALA A 449 -5.04 0.10 -11.61
C ALA A 449 -4.11 -0.28 -12.77
N ILE A 450 -4.18 -1.54 -13.19
CA ILE A 450 -3.52 -2.03 -14.39
C ILE A 450 -4.59 -2.46 -15.39
N ALA A 451 -4.68 -1.77 -16.52
CA ALA A 451 -5.69 -2.05 -17.53
C ALA A 451 -5.09 -1.96 -18.94
N ASN A 452 -5.40 -2.94 -19.79
CA ASN A 452 -4.94 -2.99 -21.19
C ASN A 452 -3.42 -2.77 -21.35
N GLY A 453 -2.61 -3.34 -20.43
CA GLY A 453 -1.15 -3.20 -20.42
C GLY A 453 -0.63 -1.83 -20.00
N LYS A 454 -1.48 -0.95 -19.48
CA LYS A 454 -1.12 0.38 -18.98
C LYS A 454 -1.29 0.43 -17.47
N ILE A 455 -0.46 1.24 -16.82
CA ILE A 455 -0.62 1.61 -15.41
C ILE A 455 -1.50 2.85 -15.36
N CYS A 456 -2.56 2.80 -14.57
CA CYS A 456 -3.58 3.83 -14.48
C CYS A 456 -3.59 4.45 -13.08
N PHE A 457 -3.53 5.77 -13.01
CA PHE A 457 -3.64 6.55 -11.80
C PHE A 457 -4.95 7.35 -11.86
N ILE A 458 -5.80 7.18 -10.86
CA ILE A 458 -7.10 7.84 -10.79
C ILE A 458 -7.12 8.71 -9.53
N PHE A 459 -7.31 10.01 -9.68
CA PHE A 459 -7.26 10.95 -8.57
C PHE A 459 -8.10 12.21 -8.82
N ASN A 460 -8.43 12.92 -7.76
CA ASN A 460 -9.05 14.24 -7.84
C ASN A 460 -8.01 15.28 -8.26
N ASP A 461 -8.30 16.07 -9.28
CA ASP A 461 -7.38 17.09 -9.77
C ASP A 461 -8.10 18.41 -10.07
N ASN A 462 -7.33 19.47 -10.29
CA ASN A 462 -7.84 20.74 -10.76
C ASN A 462 -8.12 20.64 -12.28
N PRO A 463 -9.31 21.07 -12.77
CA PRO A 463 -9.62 21.04 -14.21
C PRO A 463 -8.60 21.79 -15.08
N LYS A 464 -7.92 22.81 -14.55
CA LYS A 464 -6.84 23.51 -15.28
C LYS A 464 -5.67 22.59 -15.65
N ASN A 465 -5.50 21.48 -14.94
CA ASN A 465 -4.44 20.51 -15.21
C ASN A 465 -4.76 19.57 -16.39
N LEU A 466 -5.96 19.61 -16.97
CA LEU A 466 -6.31 18.90 -18.20
C LEU A 466 -5.43 19.32 -19.39
N THR A 467 -5.07 20.59 -19.46
CA THR A 467 -4.20 21.17 -20.48
C THR A 467 -2.80 21.47 -19.98
N TYR A 468 -2.42 20.87 -18.83
CA TYR A 468 -1.10 21.06 -18.26
C TYR A 468 0.00 20.53 -19.19
N THR A 469 1.03 21.36 -19.41
CA THR A 469 2.20 21.00 -20.22
C THR A 469 3.50 21.05 -19.44
N LYS A 470 3.67 22.05 -18.56
CA LYS A 470 4.90 22.26 -17.80
C LYS A 470 4.68 23.15 -16.58
N GLY A 471 5.66 23.17 -15.68
CA GLY A 471 5.69 24.06 -14.53
C GLY A 471 5.01 23.46 -13.29
N LEU A 472 4.50 24.31 -12.40
CA LEU A 472 3.80 23.87 -11.19
C LEU A 472 2.33 23.61 -11.51
N PRO A 473 1.78 22.40 -11.26
CA PRO A 473 0.35 22.15 -11.50
C PRO A 473 -0.52 22.98 -10.57
N ALA A 474 -1.74 23.29 -11.04
CA ALA A 474 -2.74 23.98 -10.25
C ALA A 474 -3.18 23.13 -9.07
N ASN A 475 -3.35 23.76 -7.89
CA ASN A 475 -3.76 23.06 -6.68
C ASN A 475 -5.19 22.51 -6.82
N TYR A 476 -5.40 21.30 -6.32
CA TYR A 476 -6.71 20.69 -6.18
C TYR A 476 -7.66 21.56 -5.31
N SER A 477 -8.92 21.59 -5.67
CA SER A 477 -9.98 22.22 -4.90
C SER A 477 -11.22 21.32 -4.92
N PRO A 478 -11.73 20.87 -3.77
CA PRO A 478 -12.86 19.94 -3.70
C PRO A 478 -14.12 20.43 -4.45
N SER A 479 -14.39 21.73 -4.42
CA SER A 479 -15.58 22.31 -5.03
C SER A 479 -15.54 22.41 -6.57
N LYS A 480 -14.36 22.29 -7.16
CA LYS A 480 -14.12 22.48 -8.61
C LYS A 480 -13.16 21.43 -9.13
N SER A 481 -13.35 20.18 -8.76
CA SER A 481 -12.44 19.11 -9.14
C SER A 481 -12.98 18.24 -10.26
N VAL A 482 -12.05 17.59 -10.94
CA VAL A 482 -12.26 16.56 -11.95
C VAL A 482 -11.63 15.27 -11.45
N VAL A 483 -12.27 14.14 -11.70
CA VAL A 483 -11.61 12.85 -11.53
C VAL A 483 -10.77 12.61 -12.78
N MET A 484 -9.46 12.62 -12.57
CA MET A 484 -8.45 12.48 -13.62
C MET A 484 -8.02 11.02 -13.75
N LEU A 485 -7.92 10.52 -14.97
CA LEU A 485 -7.24 9.29 -15.34
C LEU A 485 -5.93 9.65 -16.03
N VAL A 486 -4.82 9.26 -15.45
CA VAL A 486 -3.50 9.29 -16.09
C VAL A 486 -3.06 7.87 -16.34
N SER A 487 -2.69 7.52 -17.56
CA SER A 487 -2.18 6.19 -17.88
C SER A 487 -0.78 6.24 -18.48
N ILE A 488 0.04 5.25 -18.14
CA ILE A 488 1.40 5.06 -18.66
C ILE A 488 1.46 3.71 -19.36
N ASN A 489 1.90 3.69 -20.60
CA ASN A 489 2.06 2.44 -21.37
C ASN A 489 3.41 1.77 -21.09
N ALA A 490 3.67 0.63 -21.72
CA ALA A 490 4.90 -0.15 -21.56
C ALA A 490 6.18 0.63 -21.92
N HIS A 491 6.07 1.65 -22.79
CA HIS A 491 7.19 2.49 -23.26
C HIS A 491 7.37 3.77 -22.41
N GLY A 492 6.56 3.95 -21.36
CA GLY A 492 6.61 5.14 -20.53
C GLY A 492 5.84 6.34 -21.09
N GLU A 493 5.09 6.19 -22.16
CA GLU A 493 4.27 7.27 -22.72
C GLU A 493 3.05 7.54 -21.85
N VAL A 494 2.87 8.80 -21.48
CA VAL A 494 1.81 9.25 -20.58
C VAL A 494 0.63 9.82 -21.35
N SER A 495 -0.57 9.36 -21.06
CA SER A 495 -1.81 10.00 -21.50
C SER A 495 -2.62 10.50 -20.29
N ARG A 496 -3.39 11.55 -20.49
CA ARG A 496 -4.22 12.19 -19.48
C ARG A 496 -5.60 12.48 -20.02
N GLN A 497 -6.64 12.13 -19.27
CA GLN A 497 -8.03 12.38 -19.65
C GLN A 497 -8.93 12.48 -18.42
N PRO A 498 -10.04 13.25 -18.48
CA PRO A 498 -11.03 13.25 -17.43
C PRO A 498 -11.86 11.96 -17.47
N LEU A 499 -12.20 11.40 -16.32
CA LEU A 499 -13.25 10.39 -16.19
C LEU A 499 -14.62 11.08 -16.09
N PHE A 500 -14.77 12.00 -15.15
CA PHE A 500 -15.96 12.82 -14.95
C PHE A 500 -15.63 14.05 -14.09
N LEU A 501 -16.52 15.02 -14.08
CA LEU A 501 -16.39 16.18 -13.20
C LEU A 501 -17.12 15.91 -11.88
N ASN A 502 -16.53 16.25 -10.75
CA ASN A 502 -17.17 16.08 -9.44
C ASN A 502 -18.43 16.96 -9.26
N LYS A 503 -18.64 17.96 -10.14
CA LYS A 503 -19.91 18.71 -10.17
C LYS A 503 -21.08 17.94 -10.80
N ASP A 504 -20.78 16.91 -11.61
CA ASP A 504 -21.78 16.05 -12.26
C ASP A 504 -22.21 14.91 -11.32
N THR A 505 -21.57 14.80 -10.17
CA THR A 505 -21.89 13.93 -9.05
C THR A 505 -22.01 14.79 -7.78
N GLU A 506 -22.80 14.37 -6.81
CA GLU A 506 -22.85 15.06 -5.52
C GLU A 506 -21.73 14.64 -4.56
N VAL A 507 -20.83 13.79 -5.01
CA VAL A 507 -19.74 13.21 -4.21
C VAL A 507 -18.35 13.56 -4.78
N ILE A 508 -17.34 13.38 -3.95
CA ILE A 508 -15.92 13.51 -4.30
C ILE A 508 -15.30 12.17 -4.05
N ILE A 509 -14.54 11.62 -5.00
CA ILE A 509 -13.93 10.29 -4.81
C ILE A 509 -12.92 10.31 -3.65
N ARG A 510 -12.83 9.18 -2.97
CA ARG A 510 -11.83 8.87 -1.95
C ARG A 510 -10.84 7.87 -2.53
N PRO A 511 -9.77 8.32 -3.20
CA PRO A 511 -8.90 7.43 -3.98
C PRO A 511 -8.32 6.27 -3.17
N LYS A 512 -8.03 6.49 -1.88
CA LYS A 512 -7.41 5.49 -0.99
C LYS A 512 -8.28 4.26 -0.71
N VAL A 513 -9.59 4.34 -0.94
CA VAL A 513 -10.53 3.23 -0.75
C VAL A 513 -11.14 2.74 -2.08
N CYS A 514 -10.62 3.23 -3.20
CA CYS A 514 -11.00 2.73 -4.51
C CYS A 514 -10.17 1.49 -4.84
N GLU A 515 -10.78 0.49 -5.47
CA GLU A 515 -10.15 -0.82 -5.67
C GLU A 515 -10.34 -1.35 -7.09
N GLN A 516 -9.31 -1.98 -7.62
CA GLN A 516 -9.39 -2.76 -8.86
C GLN A 516 -9.95 -4.14 -8.54
N ILE A 517 -11.15 -4.43 -9.04
CA ILE A 517 -11.87 -5.70 -8.77
C ILE A 517 -11.66 -6.76 -9.87
N SER A 518 -11.13 -6.38 -11.02
CA SER A 518 -10.76 -7.29 -12.11
C SER A 518 -9.75 -6.64 -13.05
N ASN A 519 -9.21 -7.38 -14.01
CA ASN A 519 -8.27 -6.87 -15.02
C ASN A 519 -8.76 -5.65 -15.81
N ARG A 520 -10.08 -5.40 -15.82
CA ARG A 520 -10.70 -4.32 -16.59
C ARG A 520 -11.63 -3.44 -15.78
N GLN A 521 -11.77 -3.68 -14.48
CA GLN A 521 -12.78 -2.98 -13.69
C GLN A 521 -12.19 -2.42 -12.41
N VAL A 522 -12.50 -1.15 -12.17
CA VAL A 522 -12.17 -0.42 -10.94
C VAL A 522 -13.46 0.11 -10.34
N ILE A 523 -13.63 -0.08 -9.05
CA ILE A 523 -14.69 0.56 -8.28
C ILE A 523 -14.12 1.80 -7.62
N LEU A 524 -14.69 2.94 -7.96
CA LEU A 524 -14.45 4.21 -7.29
C LEU A 524 -15.54 4.42 -6.25
N PHE A 525 -15.16 4.94 -5.10
CA PHE A 525 -16.10 5.34 -4.06
C PHE A 525 -15.99 6.83 -3.81
N GLY A 526 -17.11 7.50 -3.88
CA GLY A 526 -17.25 8.92 -3.58
C GLY A 526 -18.06 9.18 -2.33
N GLN A 527 -17.68 10.22 -1.61
CA GLN A 527 -18.34 10.65 -0.39
C GLN A 527 -18.36 12.17 -0.28
N ARG A 528 -19.50 12.75 0.13
CA ARG A 528 -19.60 14.16 0.52
C ARG A 528 -20.70 14.33 1.56
N LYS A 529 -20.37 14.79 2.75
CA LYS A 529 -21.30 14.86 3.88
C LYS A 529 -21.92 13.47 4.15
N ARG A 530 -23.25 13.31 3.86
CA ARG A 530 -23.98 12.03 3.97
C ARG A 530 -24.12 11.30 2.65
N GLY A 531 -23.90 11.97 1.52
CA GLY A 531 -23.99 11.35 0.19
C GLY A 531 -22.84 10.38 -0.03
N ARG A 532 -23.16 9.22 -0.59
CA ARG A 532 -22.27 8.12 -0.95
C ARG A 532 -22.62 7.63 -2.34
N GLN A 533 -21.62 7.30 -3.14
CA GLN A 533 -21.84 6.77 -4.48
C GLN A 533 -20.68 5.88 -4.90
N PHE A 534 -21.00 4.76 -5.49
CA PHE A 534 -20.02 3.93 -6.21
C PHE A 534 -20.04 4.27 -7.69
N VAL A 535 -18.89 4.22 -8.32
CA VAL A 535 -18.74 4.38 -9.76
C VAL A 535 -17.87 3.23 -10.28
N LYS A 536 -18.40 2.44 -11.19
CA LYS A 536 -17.62 1.40 -11.86
C LYS A 536 -17.02 1.96 -13.15
N VAL A 537 -15.70 1.89 -13.23
CA VAL A 537 -14.93 2.16 -14.45
C VAL A 537 -14.61 0.82 -15.10
N THR A 538 -14.96 0.65 -16.37
CA THR A 538 -14.60 -0.53 -17.17
C THR A 538 -13.74 -0.10 -18.33
N PHE A 539 -12.52 -0.66 -18.43
CA PHE A 539 -11.52 -0.40 -19.47
C PHE A 539 -11.62 -1.38 -20.62
#